data_4721392aca9a7291302873898337b2cb
#
_entry.id   4721392aca9a7291302873898337b2cb
#
_cell.length_a   1.000
_cell.length_b   1.000
_cell.length_c   1.000
_cell.angle_alpha   90.00
_cell.angle_beta   90.00
_cell.angle_gamma   90.00
#
_symmetry.space_group_name_H-M   'P 1'
#
loop_
_entity.id
_entity.type
_entity.pdbx_description
1 polymer ?
#
loop_
_entity_poly.entity_id
_entity_poly.type
_entity_poly.pdbx_seq_one_letter_code
_entity_poly.pdbx_strand_id
1 'polypeptide(L)'
;MSSHMVVDTATSVELRHSRGRQPGVLGWALVFGLCALLIFGVLAFGAVDDWSTFTFEAGAAILFLLWAAKQIFSERIKLSNHPLFLPAVLFFGLILTQIALRRSAYGYITRYETLQYIAYGITLFIAAECVAEENTRRRFAQIMSVFGVIYALFALVQTLTSNGKIFWLHSPHFNSATIFGSYVNHNHYAGLMEMLTPIPFVLSMGHLLKGGKRALAGFCAALMAATIFFSGSRGGMIAFIFQAVLFAALAFGKKKNPRIALGALAVCLIGLALLFFLDEGKALTHLGDLGPGIRLNITKDSLKMFLQRPLLGWGLGTFPTVYPRYRSFYTNLFINEAHNDYAQLLVEMGLLGFGLMIWFLVRLFEYGLPPSRRWEFQWDWALSLAALLGCTGILIHSFVDFNLQIPANAAVFYALCGLAASQPLQTPSRRGQSRSPNNGSVSRSSPAGNGDWLERSV
;
A
#
# COMPACT_ATOMS: atom_id res chain seq x y z
N MET A 1 53.01 -24.09 7.94
CA MET A 1 52.41 -24.05 6.58
C MET A 1 51.16 -24.90 6.63
N SER A 2 50.05 -24.33 6.55
CA SER A 2 48.71 -24.87 6.25
C SER A 2 47.65 -24.18 7.11
N SER A 3 47.10 -23.09 6.63
CA SER A 3 45.90 -22.47 7.20
C SER A 3 45.21 -21.63 6.13
N HIS A 4 44.64 -22.30 5.13
CA HIS A 4 43.69 -21.67 4.21
C HIS A 4 42.76 -22.80 3.66
N MET A 5 41.66 -23.06 4.36
CA MET A 5 40.48 -23.72 3.74
C MET A 5 39.42 -24.11 4.79
N VAL A 6 38.79 -23.16 5.48
CA VAL A 6 37.59 -23.48 6.28
C VAL A 6 36.54 -22.34 6.27
N VAL A 7 36.67 -21.27 5.46
CA VAL A 7 35.77 -20.13 5.62
C VAL A 7 34.58 -20.15 4.60
N ASP A 8 34.60 -20.98 3.57
CA ASP A 8 33.62 -20.86 2.47
C ASP A 8 32.42 -21.82 2.53
N THR A 9 32.41 -22.79 3.42
CA THR A 9 31.29 -23.76 3.48
C THR A 9 30.17 -23.35 4.44
N ALA A 10 30.44 -22.53 5.44
CA ALA A 10 29.43 -22.09 6.39
C ALA A 10 28.46 -21.07 5.80
N THR A 11 28.93 -20.15 4.96
CA THR A 11 28.12 -19.09 4.31
C THR A 11 27.16 -19.66 3.25
N SER A 12 27.54 -20.71 2.55
CA SER A 12 26.71 -21.36 1.53
C SER A 12 25.61 -22.24 2.12
N VAL A 13 25.81 -22.79 3.30
CA VAL A 13 24.82 -23.60 4.03
C VAL A 13 23.76 -22.71 4.69
N GLU A 14 24.15 -21.56 5.27
CA GLU A 14 23.20 -20.60 5.85
C GLU A 14 22.27 -19.98 4.78
N LEU A 15 22.78 -19.68 3.59
CA LEU A 15 21.98 -19.15 2.47
C LEU A 15 21.02 -20.18 1.87
N ARG A 16 21.29 -21.47 1.94
CA ARG A 16 20.35 -22.54 1.53
C ARG A 16 19.26 -22.78 2.55
N HIS A 17 19.50 -22.56 3.85
CA HIS A 17 18.50 -22.79 4.91
C HIS A 17 17.45 -21.68 5.02
N SER A 18 17.70 -20.47 4.48
CA SER A 18 16.72 -19.37 4.55
C SER A 18 15.58 -19.48 3.49
N ARG A 19 15.74 -20.31 2.48
CA ARG A 19 14.82 -20.41 1.32
C ARG A 19 13.57 -21.25 1.52
N GLY A 20 13.39 -21.90 2.66
CA GLY A 20 12.30 -22.87 2.84
C GLY A 20 11.73 -22.95 4.25
N ARG A 21 12.16 -22.09 5.16
CA ARG A 21 11.62 -22.15 6.52
C ARG A 21 10.23 -21.53 6.52
N GLN A 22 9.21 -22.38 6.67
CA GLN A 22 7.84 -21.90 6.93
C GLN A 22 7.88 -20.97 8.15
N PRO A 23 7.14 -19.84 8.10
CA PRO A 23 6.99 -19.00 9.28
C PRO A 23 6.51 -19.86 10.44
N GLY A 24 7.14 -19.73 11.62
CA GLY A 24 6.64 -20.41 12.81
C GLY A 24 5.24 -19.91 13.19
N VAL A 25 4.60 -20.53 14.16
CA VAL A 25 3.23 -20.19 14.63
C VAL A 25 3.09 -18.68 14.89
N LEU A 26 4.04 -18.05 15.58
CA LEU A 26 4.02 -16.61 15.83
C LEU A 26 4.16 -15.76 14.55
N GLY A 27 4.90 -16.25 13.55
CA GLY A 27 4.98 -15.58 12.25
C GLY A 27 3.62 -15.54 11.53
N TRP A 28 2.91 -16.66 11.50
CA TRP A 28 1.56 -16.71 10.95
C TRP A 28 0.57 -15.90 11.77
N ALA A 29 0.64 -15.95 13.12
CA ALA A 29 -0.21 -15.14 13.98
C ALA A 29 -0.09 -13.64 13.70
N LEU A 30 1.13 -13.15 13.43
CA LEU A 30 1.36 -11.74 13.04
C LEU A 30 0.75 -11.40 11.68
N VAL A 31 0.86 -12.27 10.67
CA VAL A 31 0.27 -12.03 9.35
C VAL A 31 -1.26 -12.04 9.41
N PHE A 32 -1.84 -13.04 10.07
CA PHE A 32 -3.30 -13.11 10.24
C PHE A 32 -3.83 -12.00 11.13
N GLY A 33 -3.11 -11.66 12.20
CA GLY A 33 -3.45 -10.54 13.08
C GLY A 33 -3.41 -9.20 12.36
N LEU A 34 -2.42 -8.96 11.50
CA LEU A 34 -2.38 -7.76 10.66
C LEU A 34 -3.59 -7.71 9.72
N CYS A 35 -3.88 -8.81 9.00
CA CYS A 35 -5.06 -8.84 8.14
C CYS A 35 -6.36 -8.62 8.93
N ALA A 36 -6.51 -9.25 10.09
CA ALA A 36 -7.68 -9.08 10.95
C ALA A 36 -7.84 -7.64 11.43
N LEU A 37 -6.75 -6.98 11.82
CA LEU A 37 -6.74 -5.58 12.24
C LEU A 37 -7.17 -4.63 11.11
N LEU A 38 -6.63 -4.82 9.90
CA LEU A 38 -7.01 -4.02 8.73
C LEU A 38 -8.48 -4.24 8.37
N ILE A 39 -8.95 -5.48 8.34
CA ILE A 39 -10.36 -5.83 8.07
C ILE A 39 -11.28 -5.25 9.14
N PHE A 40 -10.90 -5.37 10.42
CA PHE A 40 -11.65 -4.78 11.53
C PHE A 40 -11.82 -3.28 11.34
N GLY A 41 -10.75 -2.53 11.06
CA GLY A 41 -10.83 -1.09 10.85
C GLY A 41 -11.83 -0.71 9.75
N VAL A 42 -11.83 -1.44 8.63
CA VAL A 42 -12.79 -1.22 7.53
C VAL A 42 -14.22 -1.50 7.98
N LEU A 43 -14.47 -2.65 8.61
CA LEU A 43 -15.82 -3.05 9.04
C LEU A 43 -16.35 -2.21 10.20
N ALA A 44 -15.47 -1.65 11.03
CA ALA A 44 -15.80 -0.74 12.13
C ALA A 44 -15.87 0.72 11.67
N PHE A 45 -16.62 0.98 10.61
CA PHE A 45 -16.93 2.31 10.05
C PHE A 45 -15.69 3.14 9.65
N GLY A 46 -14.61 2.47 9.22
CA GLY A 46 -13.34 3.15 8.93
C GLY A 46 -12.47 3.40 10.17
N ALA A 47 -12.86 2.85 11.33
CA ALA A 47 -12.25 3.07 12.64
C ALA A 47 -12.24 4.55 13.07
N VAL A 48 -13.33 5.28 12.78
CA VAL A 48 -13.45 6.73 13.09
C VAL A 48 -14.13 7.00 14.43
N ASP A 49 -14.89 6.05 14.98
CA ASP A 49 -15.51 6.17 16.30
C ASP A 49 -14.51 5.86 17.41
N ASP A 50 -14.59 6.52 18.55
CA ASP A 50 -13.63 6.40 19.67
C ASP A 50 -13.36 4.94 20.08
N TRP A 51 -14.41 4.12 20.18
CA TRP A 51 -14.28 2.70 20.54
C TRP A 51 -13.52 1.90 19.47
N SER A 52 -13.75 2.19 18.19
CA SER A 52 -13.12 1.50 17.07
C SER A 52 -11.68 1.95 16.86
N THR A 53 -11.40 3.24 17.05
CA THR A 53 -10.06 3.81 17.08
C THR A 53 -9.23 3.18 18.20
N PHE A 54 -9.76 3.18 19.45
CA PHE A 54 -9.10 2.54 20.59
C PHE A 54 -8.81 1.05 20.34
N THR A 55 -9.80 0.32 19.79
CA THR A 55 -9.64 -1.11 19.49
C THR A 55 -8.56 -1.34 18.44
N PHE A 56 -8.49 -0.46 17.42
CA PHE A 56 -7.47 -0.51 16.39
C PHE A 56 -6.06 -0.25 16.97
N GLU A 57 -5.91 0.78 17.79
CA GLU A 57 -4.64 1.13 18.46
C GLU A 57 -4.17 0.02 19.40
N ALA A 58 -5.08 -0.52 20.22
CA ALA A 58 -4.80 -1.64 21.11
C ALA A 58 -4.40 -2.90 20.31
N GLY A 59 -5.09 -3.19 19.21
CA GLY A 59 -4.76 -4.27 18.31
C GLY A 59 -3.36 -4.12 17.69
N ALA A 60 -2.99 -2.93 17.25
CA ALA A 60 -1.65 -2.63 16.75
C ALA A 60 -0.59 -2.84 17.85
N ALA A 61 -0.84 -2.35 19.06
CA ALA A 61 0.05 -2.56 20.20
C ALA A 61 0.24 -4.06 20.52
N ILE A 62 -0.84 -4.84 20.51
CA ILE A 62 -0.77 -6.29 20.70
C ILE A 62 0.08 -6.95 19.61
N LEU A 63 -0.06 -6.57 18.35
CA LEU A 63 0.77 -7.09 17.26
C LEU A 63 2.26 -6.77 17.49
N PHE A 64 2.57 -5.56 17.94
CA PHE A 64 3.94 -5.18 18.26
C PHE A 64 4.51 -6.01 19.40
N LEU A 65 3.75 -6.24 20.48
CA LEU A 65 4.15 -7.09 21.60
C LEU A 65 4.35 -8.55 21.17
N LEU A 66 3.49 -9.09 20.31
CA LEU A 66 3.66 -10.44 19.74
C LEU A 66 4.92 -10.53 18.87
N TRP A 67 5.23 -9.49 18.10
CA TRP A 67 6.48 -9.43 17.36
C TRP A 67 7.69 -9.39 18.29
N ALA A 68 7.67 -8.56 19.34
CA ALA A 68 8.73 -8.47 20.33
C ALA A 68 8.94 -9.82 21.05
N ALA A 69 7.85 -10.48 21.46
CA ALA A 69 7.90 -11.82 22.03
C ALA A 69 8.55 -12.84 21.07
N LYS A 70 8.17 -12.79 19.76
CA LYS A 70 8.81 -13.64 18.74
C LYS A 70 10.32 -13.44 18.68
N GLN A 71 10.82 -12.18 18.78
CA GLN A 71 12.27 -11.91 18.78
C GLN A 71 12.96 -12.49 20.02
N ILE A 72 12.34 -12.34 21.19
CA ILE A 72 12.87 -12.88 22.45
C ILE A 72 12.98 -14.41 22.37
N PHE A 73 11.92 -15.10 21.92
CA PHE A 73 11.94 -16.57 21.79
C PHE A 73 12.86 -17.08 20.69
N SER A 74 13.23 -16.25 19.72
CA SER A 74 14.17 -16.63 18.65
C SER A 74 15.64 -16.42 19.02
N GLU A 75 15.94 -15.85 20.20
CA GLU A 75 17.27 -15.49 20.70
C GLU A 75 18.10 -14.63 19.74
N ARG A 76 17.47 -14.06 18.72
CA ARG A 76 18.11 -13.22 17.69
C ARG A 76 17.18 -12.07 17.31
N ILE A 77 17.60 -10.87 17.61
CA ILE A 77 16.91 -9.68 17.14
C ILE A 77 17.33 -9.44 15.68
N LYS A 78 16.42 -9.71 14.75
CA LYS A 78 16.60 -9.41 13.33
C LYS A 78 15.66 -8.28 12.97
N LEU A 79 16.23 -7.12 12.68
CA LEU A 79 15.50 -5.98 12.11
C LEU A 79 15.89 -5.84 10.65
N SER A 80 14.90 -5.70 9.77
CA SER A 80 15.16 -5.38 8.37
C SER A 80 15.62 -3.93 8.23
N ASN A 81 16.56 -3.69 7.33
CA ASN A 81 16.92 -2.33 6.95
C ASN A 81 15.91 -1.80 5.91
N HIS A 82 14.69 -1.50 6.38
CA HIS A 82 13.62 -1.06 5.49
C HIS A 82 13.75 0.43 5.15
N PRO A 83 13.68 0.82 3.86
CA PRO A 83 13.98 2.19 3.41
C PRO A 83 13.02 3.26 3.95
N LEU A 84 11.83 2.87 4.41
CA LEU A 84 10.82 3.80 4.93
C LEU A 84 10.92 4.03 6.44
N PHE A 85 11.71 3.24 7.18
CA PHE A 85 11.78 3.37 8.65
C PHE A 85 12.39 4.70 9.08
N LEU A 86 13.49 5.12 8.45
CA LEU A 86 14.16 6.35 8.86
C LEU A 86 13.28 7.60 8.68
N PRO A 87 12.68 7.87 7.50
CA PRO A 87 11.78 9.02 7.36
C PRO A 87 10.54 8.93 8.29
N ALA A 88 10.00 7.73 8.55
CA ALA A 88 8.89 7.53 9.47
C ALA A 88 9.28 7.86 10.94
N VAL A 89 10.44 7.39 11.40
CA VAL A 89 10.95 7.69 12.74
C VAL A 89 11.23 9.18 12.92
N LEU A 90 11.78 9.85 11.91
CA LEU A 90 12.02 11.30 11.96
C LEU A 90 10.72 12.09 11.94
N PHE A 91 9.69 11.63 11.21
CA PHE A 91 8.36 12.24 11.24
C PHE A 91 7.74 12.12 12.64
N PHE A 92 7.85 10.96 13.27
CA PHE A 92 7.43 10.76 14.66
C PHE A 92 8.22 11.64 15.63
N GLY A 93 9.54 11.75 15.45
CA GLY A 93 10.40 12.68 16.21
C GLY A 93 9.94 14.16 16.09
N LEU A 94 9.45 14.56 14.90
CA LEU A 94 8.90 15.90 14.70
C LEU A 94 7.61 16.10 15.50
N ILE A 95 6.72 15.09 15.55
CA ILE A 95 5.50 15.15 16.39
C ILE A 95 5.88 15.32 17.86
N LEU A 96 6.83 14.52 18.36
CA LEU A 96 7.33 14.62 19.73
C LEU A 96 7.93 16.00 20.00
N THR A 97 8.61 16.59 19.02
CA THR A 97 9.16 17.95 19.12
C THR A 97 8.05 19.01 19.24
N GLN A 98 6.96 18.90 18.46
CA GLN A 98 5.80 19.78 18.61
C GLN A 98 5.21 19.72 20.04
N ILE A 99 5.10 18.49 20.59
CA ILE A 99 4.57 18.27 21.96
C ILE A 99 5.52 18.84 23.01
N ALA A 100 6.81 18.50 22.94
CA ALA A 100 7.83 18.90 23.91
C ALA A 100 8.01 20.43 23.97
N LEU A 101 8.04 21.08 22.81
CA LEU A 101 8.18 22.53 22.69
C LEU A 101 6.85 23.29 22.89
N ARG A 102 5.75 22.59 23.16
CA ARG A 102 4.40 23.15 23.31
C ARG A 102 4.00 24.05 22.12
N ARG A 103 4.37 23.64 20.90
CA ARG A 103 4.09 24.39 19.67
C ARG A 103 2.74 24.07 19.06
N SER A 104 2.06 23.03 19.52
CA SER A 104 0.69 22.69 19.09
C SER A 104 -0.31 23.74 19.55
N ALA A 105 -1.27 24.08 18.69
CA ALA A 105 -2.40 24.94 19.02
C ALA A 105 -3.33 24.31 20.07
N TYR A 106 -3.42 22.96 20.09
CA TYR A 106 -4.18 22.22 21.09
C TYR A 106 -3.47 20.91 21.43
N GLY A 107 -2.62 20.95 22.45
CA GLY A 107 -1.71 19.86 22.80
C GLY A 107 -2.39 18.56 23.24
N TYR A 108 -3.66 18.58 23.65
CA TYR A 108 -4.42 17.36 23.96
C TYR A 108 -4.70 16.57 22.68
N ILE A 109 -5.27 17.22 21.66
CA ILE A 109 -5.56 16.56 20.37
C ILE A 109 -4.27 16.03 19.72
N THR A 110 -3.19 16.82 19.72
CA THR A 110 -1.92 16.34 19.15
C THR A 110 -1.41 15.09 19.85
N ARG A 111 -1.57 14.96 21.17
CA ARG A 111 -1.22 13.73 21.89
C ARG A 111 -2.13 12.55 21.52
N TYR A 112 -3.41 12.81 21.37
CA TYR A 112 -4.39 11.79 20.95
C TYR A 112 -4.08 11.27 19.55
N GLU A 113 -3.92 12.16 18.56
CA GLU A 113 -3.55 11.81 17.19
C GLU A 113 -2.19 11.08 17.10
N THR A 114 -1.29 11.37 18.03
CA THR A 114 0.01 10.67 18.09
C THR A 114 -0.15 9.16 18.29
N LEU A 115 -1.18 8.71 19.04
CA LEU A 115 -1.45 7.28 19.25
C LEU A 115 -1.84 6.60 17.94
N GLN A 116 -2.66 7.26 17.12
CA GLN A 116 -3.01 6.74 15.78
C GLN A 116 -1.78 6.64 14.88
N TYR A 117 -0.91 7.66 14.85
CA TYR A 117 0.33 7.61 14.07
C TYR A 117 1.31 6.54 14.57
N ILE A 118 1.33 6.25 15.87
CA ILE A 118 2.05 5.08 16.41
C ILE A 118 1.46 3.78 15.84
N ALA A 119 0.14 3.63 15.85
CA ALA A 119 -0.53 2.45 15.30
C ALA A 119 -0.25 2.27 13.79
N TYR A 120 -0.23 3.36 13.01
CA TYR A 120 0.17 3.34 11.61
C TYR A 120 1.63 2.94 11.42
N GLY A 121 2.54 3.47 12.24
CA GLY A 121 3.95 3.09 12.26
C GLY A 121 4.15 1.61 12.58
N ILE A 122 3.40 1.07 13.54
CA ILE A 122 3.41 -0.36 13.86
C ILE A 122 2.86 -1.17 12.69
N THR A 123 1.80 -0.72 12.03
CA THR A 123 1.21 -1.39 10.86
C THR A 123 2.22 -1.48 9.71
N LEU A 124 2.89 -0.36 9.38
CA LEU A 124 4.01 -0.32 8.44
C LEU A 124 5.11 -1.31 8.82
N PHE A 125 5.51 -1.29 10.09
CA PHE A 125 6.59 -2.11 10.62
C PHE A 125 6.27 -3.60 10.55
N ILE A 126 5.08 -4.02 11.02
CA ILE A 126 4.65 -5.42 10.96
C ILE A 126 4.50 -5.91 9.52
N ALA A 127 3.99 -5.07 8.61
CA ALA A 127 3.92 -5.40 7.19
C ALA A 127 5.31 -5.62 6.59
N ALA A 128 6.27 -4.73 6.88
CA ALA A 128 7.65 -4.83 6.39
C ALA A 128 8.39 -6.05 6.96
N GLU A 129 8.23 -6.36 8.25
CA GLU A 129 8.97 -7.42 8.94
C GLU A 129 8.36 -8.83 8.76
N CYS A 130 7.03 -8.93 8.77
CA CYS A 130 6.33 -10.22 8.84
C CYS A 130 5.79 -10.67 7.49
N VAL A 131 5.58 -9.74 6.56
CA VAL A 131 5.08 -10.03 5.21
C VAL A 131 6.21 -9.98 4.17
N ALA A 132 7.47 -10.05 4.59
CA ALA A 132 8.64 -9.99 3.71
C ALA A 132 8.89 -11.28 2.93
N GLU A 133 8.52 -12.47 3.46
CA GLU A 133 8.71 -13.76 2.80
C GLU A 133 7.63 -14.04 1.76
N GLU A 134 7.97 -14.73 0.65
CA GLU A 134 7.04 -15.03 -0.44
C GLU A 134 5.72 -15.67 0.03
N ASN A 135 5.78 -16.65 0.94
CA ASN A 135 4.59 -17.35 1.44
C ASN A 135 3.64 -16.43 2.21
N THR A 136 4.19 -15.58 3.07
CA THR A 136 3.41 -14.61 3.85
C THR A 136 2.81 -13.53 2.96
N ARG A 137 3.56 -13.03 1.97
CA ARG A 137 3.06 -12.09 0.96
C ARG A 137 1.91 -12.67 0.15
N ARG A 138 2.05 -13.90 -0.33
CA ARG A 138 1.00 -14.59 -1.07
C ARG A 138 -0.26 -14.74 -0.24
N ARG A 139 -0.13 -15.12 1.04
CA ARG A 139 -1.26 -15.28 1.94
C ARG A 139 -1.93 -13.94 2.26
N PHE A 140 -1.15 -12.91 2.56
CA PHE A 140 -1.68 -11.55 2.74
C PHE A 140 -2.48 -11.10 1.51
N ALA A 141 -1.91 -11.22 0.32
CA ALA A 141 -2.56 -10.84 -0.93
C ALA A 141 -3.86 -11.62 -1.18
N GLN A 142 -3.87 -12.94 -0.89
CA GLN A 142 -5.07 -13.77 -1.00
C GLN A 142 -6.17 -13.30 -0.05
N ILE A 143 -5.83 -13.08 1.23
CA ILE A 143 -6.81 -12.64 2.24
C ILE A 143 -7.38 -11.26 1.86
N MET A 144 -6.53 -10.30 1.52
CA MET A 144 -6.98 -8.95 1.17
C MET A 144 -7.77 -8.92 -0.15
N SER A 145 -7.43 -9.77 -1.14
CA SER A 145 -8.23 -9.89 -2.36
C SER A 145 -9.59 -10.50 -2.11
N VAL A 146 -9.66 -11.57 -1.31
CA VAL A 146 -10.94 -12.22 -0.94
C VAL A 146 -11.80 -11.27 -0.12
N PHE A 147 -11.21 -10.60 0.87
CA PHE A 147 -11.90 -9.57 1.63
C PHE A 147 -12.43 -8.46 0.72
N GLY A 148 -11.60 -7.90 -0.16
CA GLY A 148 -11.99 -6.81 -1.06
C GLY A 148 -13.19 -7.19 -1.95
N VAL A 149 -13.22 -8.41 -2.49
CA VAL A 149 -14.35 -8.90 -3.30
C VAL A 149 -15.63 -9.08 -2.47
N ILE A 150 -15.54 -9.74 -1.31
CA ILE A 150 -16.70 -9.93 -0.43
C ILE A 150 -17.24 -8.57 0.01
N TYR A 151 -16.35 -7.66 0.36
CA TYR A 151 -16.72 -6.32 0.79
C TYR A 151 -17.32 -5.48 -0.35
N ALA A 152 -16.82 -5.63 -1.59
CA ALA A 152 -17.41 -5.01 -2.77
C ALA A 152 -18.85 -5.50 -3.02
N LEU A 153 -19.08 -6.81 -2.93
CA LEU A 153 -20.42 -7.41 -3.04
C LEU A 153 -21.34 -6.91 -1.92
N PHE A 154 -20.85 -6.92 -0.68
CA PHE A 154 -21.60 -6.38 0.46
C PHE A 154 -22.00 -4.91 0.23
N ALA A 155 -21.07 -4.07 -0.21
CA ALA A 155 -21.33 -2.66 -0.45
C ALA A 155 -22.40 -2.45 -1.54
N LEU A 156 -22.38 -3.24 -2.63
CA LEU A 156 -23.42 -3.21 -3.66
C LEU A 156 -24.79 -3.62 -3.10
N VAL A 157 -24.85 -4.74 -2.37
CA VAL A 157 -26.11 -5.22 -1.77
C VAL A 157 -26.66 -4.18 -0.80
N GLN A 158 -25.81 -3.64 0.08
CA GLN A 158 -26.23 -2.60 1.03
C GLN A 158 -26.73 -1.35 0.33
N THR A 159 -26.07 -0.88 -0.73
CA THR A 159 -26.50 0.32 -1.47
C THR A 159 -27.83 0.10 -2.17
N LEU A 160 -28.04 -1.07 -2.79
CA LEU A 160 -29.28 -1.41 -3.50
C LEU A 160 -30.48 -1.64 -2.55
N THR A 161 -30.23 -2.04 -1.30
CA THR A 161 -31.25 -2.35 -0.30
C THR A 161 -31.23 -1.38 0.88
N SER A 162 -30.62 -0.21 0.70
CA SER A 162 -30.35 0.75 1.79
C SER A 162 -31.62 1.26 2.44
N ASN A 163 -31.61 1.29 3.77
CA ASN A 163 -32.60 1.95 4.62
C ASN A 163 -32.05 3.24 5.26
N GLY A 164 -30.93 3.78 4.71
CA GLY A 164 -30.24 4.96 5.25
C GLY A 164 -29.31 4.64 6.43
N LYS A 165 -29.11 3.36 6.77
CA LYS A 165 -28.28 2.92 7.88
C LYS A 165 -27.13 2.04 7.39
N ILE A 166 -26.00 2.08 8.07
CA ILE A 166 -24.87 1.18 7.85
C ILE A 166 -25.21 -0.18 8.44
N PHE A 167 -24.92 -1.28 7.72
CA PHE A 167 -25.32 -2.64 8.08
C PHE A 167 -26.83 -2.78 8.35
N TRP A 168 -27.68 -1.89 7.80
CA TRP A 168 -29.13 -1.76 8.03
C TRP A 168 -29.53 -1.48 9.49
N LEU A 169 -28.58 -1.31 10.40
CA LEU A 169 -28.78 -1.16 11.84
C LEU A 169 -28.28 0.16 12.39
N HIS A 170 -27.04 0.57 12.02
CA HIS A 170 -26.35 1.72 12.59
C HIS A 170 -26.70 3.01 11.85
N SER A 171 -27.30 3.95 12.55
CA SER A 171 -27.60 5.29 12.01
C SER A 171 -26.33 6.15 12.05
N PRO A 172 -25.89 6.73 10.93
CA PRO A 172 -24.75 7.66 10.95
C PRO A 172 -25.07 8.89 11.78
N HIS A 173 -24.05 9.45 12.41
CA HIS A 173 -24.20 10.67 13.23
C HIS A 173 -24.53 11.94 12.42
N PHE A 174 -24.39 11.89 11.10
CA PHE A 174 -24.60 13.02 10.20
C PHE A 174 -25.74 12.75 9.21
N ASN A 175 -26.68 13.68 9.11
CA ASN A 175 -27.82 13.60 8.18
C ASN A 175 -27.41 13.69 6.69
N SER A 176 -26.17 14.08 6.40
CA SER A 176 -25.61 14.24 5.05
C SER A 176 -24.74 13.06 4.60
N ALA A 177 -24.84 11.92 5.29
CA ALA A 177 -24.03 10.75 4.97
C ALA A 177 -24.35 10.18 3.59
N THR A 178 -23.30 9.96 2.79
CA THR A 178 -23.37 9.28 1.49
C THR A 178 -22.83 7.86 1.66
N ILE A 179 -23.60 7.02 2.37
CA ILE A 179 -23.18 5.69 2.80
C ILE A 179 -22.86 4.80 1.61
N PHE A 180 -21.66 4.19 1.62
CA PHE A 180 -21.30 3.11 0.72
C PHE A 180 -20.47 2.06 1.46
N GLY A 181 -20.93 0.82 1.50
CA GLY A 181 -20.35 -0.21 2.38
C GLY A 181 -20.50 0.18 3.87
N SER A 182 -19.45 0.01 4.65
CA SER A 182 -19.39 0.42 6.05
C SER A 182 -18.96 1.89 6.26
N TYR A 183 -18.66 2.62 5.19
CA TYR A 183 -18.24 4.01 5.29
C TYR A 183 -19.42 4.96 5.23
N VAL A 184 -19.35 6.01 6.05
CA VAL A 184 -20.30 7.13 6.04
C VAL A 184 -20.16 7.96 4.77
N ASN A 185 -18.97 7.97 4.16
CA ASN A 185 -18.66 8.70 2.95
C ASN A 185 -18.18 7.75 1.84
N HIS A 186 -18.84 7.79 0.70
CA HIS A 186 -18.55 6.98 -0.48
C HIS A 186 -17.12 7.17 -1.05
N ASN A 187 -16.52 8.36 -0.84
CA ASN A 187 -15.15 8.64 -1.27
C ASN A 187 -14.14 7.79 -0.50
N HIS A 188 -14.35 7.57 0.80
CA HIS A 188 -13.46 6.74 1.62
C HIS A 188 -13.54 5.26 1.25
N TYR A 189 -14.75 4.79 0.86
CA TYR A 189 -14.90 3.47 0.26
C TYR A 189 -14.11 3.35 -1.05
N ALA A 190 -14.23 4.34 -1.94
CA ALA A 190 -13.50 4.34 -3.20
C ALA A 190 -11.99 4.30 -2.95
N GLY A 191 -11.47 5.09 -2.01
CA GLY A 191 -10.07 5.10 -1.61
C GLY A 191 -9.58 3.74 -1.12
N LEU A 192 -10.39 3.01 -0.35
CA LEU A 192 -10.07 1.64 0.04
C LEU A 192 -9.99 0.71 -1.19
N MET A 193 -10.98 0.76 -2.09
CA MET A 193 -11.00 -0.09 -3.27
C MET A 193 -9.84 0.20 -4.23
N GLU A 194 -9.43 1.46 -4.39
CA GLU A 194 -8.23 1.84 -5.14
C GLU A 194 -6.97 1.17 -4.59
N MET A 195 -6.86 1.02 -3.28
CA MET A 195 -5.72 0.35 -2.65
C MET A 195 -5.73 -1.16 -2.82
N LEU A 196 -6.91 -1.80 -2.80
CA LEU A 196 -7.02 -3.25 -2.84
C LEU A 196 -7.14 -3.83 -4.26
N THR A 197 -7.81 -3.14 -5.19
CA THR A 197 -8.04 -3.60 -6.57
C THR A 197 -6.76 -3.96 -7.33
N PRO A 198 -5.63 -3.24 -7.20
CA PRO A 198 -4.40 -3.60 -7.88
C PRO A 198 -3.86 -4.99 -7.52
N ILE A 199 -4.18 -5.54 -6.36
CA ILE A 199 -3.66 -6.85 -5.93
C ILE A 199 -4.15 -7.96 -6.86
N PRO A 200 -5.45 -8.27 -6.98
CA PRO A 200 -5.92 -9.29 -7.92
C PRO A 200 -5.70 -8.88 -9.38
N PHE A 201 -5.68 -7.58 -9.71
CA PHE A 201 -5.41 -7.10 -11.06
C PHE A 201 -4.01 -7.48 -11.56
N VAL A 202 -2.95 -7.13 -10.83
CA VAL A 202 -1.56 -7.45 -11.21
C VAL A 202 -1.35 -8.96 -11.29
N LEU A 203 -1.93 -9.72 -10.35
CA LEU A 203 -1.86 -11.18 -10.36
C LEU A 203 -2.56 -11.80 -11.60
N SER A 204 -3.64 -11.19 -12.09
CA SER A 204 -4.32 -11.65 -13.30
C SER A 204 -3.55 -11.32 -14.59
N MET A 205 -2.79 -10.22 -14.59
CA MET A 205 -2.01 -9.77 -15.75
C MET A 205 -0.67 -10.51 -15.89
N GLY A 206 -0.08 -10.95 -14.77
CA GLY A 206 1.17 -11.72 -14.75
C GLY A 206 1.03 -13.17 -15.18
N HIS A 207 2.15 -13.92 -15.11
CA HIS A 207 2.22 -15.35 -15.42
C HIS A 207 2.22 -16.24 -14.16
N LEU A 208 1.95 -15.65 -12.98
CA LEU A 208 1.96 -16.34 -11.68
C LEU A 208 0.75 -17.23 -11.45
N LEU A 209 -0.39 -16.84 -11.99
CA LEU A 209 -1.64 -17.60 -11.94
C LEU A 209 -1.94 -18.20 -13.32
N LYS A 210 -2.53 -19.41 -13.35
CA LYS A 210 -2.88 -20.13 -14.58
C LYS A 210 -4.35 -20.51 -14.58
N GLY A 211 -4.92 -20.67 -15.78
CA GLY A 211 -6.27 -21.19 -15.99
C GLY A 211 -7.34 -20.43 -15.19
N GLY A 212 -8.26 -21.15 -14.56
CA GLY A 212 -9.38 -20.58 -13.81
C GLY A 212 -8.98 -19.63 -12.68
N LYS A 213 -7.83 -19.85 -12.04
CA LYS A 213 -7.34 -18.93 -10.97
C LYS A 213 -6.99 -17.54 -11.51
N ARG A 214 -6.42 -17.47 -12.72
CA ARG A 214 -6.13 -16.21 -13.39
C ARG A 214 -7.41 -15.47 -13.79
N ALA A 215 -8.36 -16.20 -14.36
CA ALA A 215 -9.66 -15.63 -14.74
C ALA A 215 -10.42 -15.13 -13.50
N LEU A 216 -10.42 -15.90 -12.41
CA LEU A 216 -11.03 -15.48 -11.15
C LEU A 216 -10.40 -14.21 -10.59
N ALA A 217 -9.05 -14.10 -10.58
CA ALA A 217 -8.38 -12.89 -10.13
C ALA A 217 -8.76 -11.66 -10.99
N GLY A 218 -8.85 -11.83 -12.32
CA GLY A 218 -9.31 -10.79 -13.23
C GLY A 218 -10.77 -10.37 -12.97
N PHE A 219 -11.66 -11.33 -12.74
CA PHE A 219 -13.04 -11.06 -12.36
C PHE A 219 -13.14 -10.30 -11.02
N CYS A 220 -12.38 -10.74 -10.01
CA CYS A 220 -12.31 -10.06 -8.72
C CYS A 220 -11.88 -8.60 -8.88
N ALA A 221 -10.81 -8.36 -9.65
CA ALA A 221 -10.33 -7.00 -9.92
C ALA A 221 -11.37 -6.15 -10.65
N ALA A 222 -12.04 -6.71 -11.65
CA ALA A 222 -13.08 -6.01 -12.42
C ALA A 222 -14.29 -5.65 -11.54
N LEU A 223 -14.73 -6.57 -10.67
CA LEU A 223 -15.84 -6.32 -9.74
C LEU A 223 -15.48 -5.21 -8.75
N MET A 224 -14.31 -5.27 -8.12
CA MET A 224 -13.85 -4.24 -7.19
C MET A 224 -13.70 -2.89 -7.88
N ALA A 225 -13.13 -2.85 -9.09
CA ALA A 225 -13.03 -1.64 -9.90
C ALA A 225 -14.41 -1.06 -10.25
N ALA A 226 -15.37 -1.90 -10.65
CA ALA A 226 -16.73 -1.46 -10.93
C ALA A 226 -17.36 -0.75 -9.73
N THR A 227 -17.12 -1.21 -8.51
CA THR A 227 -17.68 -0.56 -7.31
C THR A 227 -17.10 0.83 -7.02
N ILE A 228 -15.89 1.15 -7.50
CA ILE A 228 -15.35 2.52 -7.46
C ILE A 228 -16.26 3.45 -8.28
N PHE A 229 -16.67 3.01 -9.47
CA PHE A 229 -17.58 3.78 -10.31
C PHE A 229 -19.00 3.83 -9.71
N PHE A 230 -19.52 2.73 -9.21
CA PHE A 230 -20.82 2.69 -8.54
C PHE A 230 -20.88 3.54 -7.27
N SER A 231 -19.76 3.76 -6.60
CA SER A 231 -19.72 4.66 -5.43
C SER A 231 -20.01 6.12 -5.81
N GLY A 232 -19.82 6.51 -7.07
CA GLY A 232 -19.99 7.88 -7.51
C GLY A 232 -18.83 8.82 -7.14
N SER A 233 -17.74 8.31 -6.58
CA SER A 233 -16.57 9.10 -6.20
C SER A 233 -15.78 9.56 -7.43
N ARG A 234 -15.89 10.84 -7.79
CA ARG A 234 -15.11 11.42 -8.92
C ARG A 234 -13.61 11.35 -8.67
N GLY A 235 -13.18 11.66 -7.45
CA GLY A 235 -11.78 11.53 -7.04
C GLY A 235 -11.26 10.11 -7.21
N GLY A 236 -12.07 9.13 -6.77
CA GLY A 236 -11.78 7.71 -6.92
C GLY A 236 -11.66 7.25 -8.36
N MET A 237 -12.57 7.69 -9.24
CA MET A 237 -12.52 7.38 -10.66
C MET A 237 -11.25 7.93 -11.33
N ILE A 238 -10.89 9.18 -11.04
CA ILE A 238 -9.67 9.82 -11.56
C ILE A 238 -8.42 9.07 -11.08
N ALA A 239 -8.36 8.74 -9.78
CA ALA A 239 -7.25 8.00 -9.19
C ALA A 239 -7.10 6.61 -9.83
N PHE A 240 -8.20 5.89 -10.02
CA PHE A 240 -8.20 4.57 -10.67
C PHE A 240 -7.74 4.64 -12.13
N ILE A 241 -8.19 5.64 -12.90
CA ILE A 241 -7.73 5.87 -14.28
C ILE A 241 -6.21 6.11 -14.29
N PHE A 242 -5.72 6.94 -13.37
CA PHE A 242 -4.28 7.20 -13.26
C PHE A 242 -3.48 5.93 -12.91
N GLN A 243 -3.97 5.09 -12.00
CA GLN A 243 -3.37 3.78 -11.71
C GLN A 243 -3.29 2.89 -12.96
N ALA A 244 -4.36 2.83 -13.77
CA ALA A 244 -4.39 2.05 -15.00
C ALA A 244 -3.37 2.56 -16.02
N VAL A 245 -3.25 3.88 -16.19
CA VAL A 245 -2.26 4.52 -17.06
C VAL A 245 -0.83 4.24 -16.57
N LEU A 246 -0.58 4.38 -15.27
CA LEU A 246 0.73 4.10 -14.67
C LEU A 246 1.11 2.62 -14.88
N PHE A 247 0.17 1.69 -14.59
CA PHE A 247 0.42 0.28 -14.86
C PHE A 247 0.75 0.02 -16.33
N ALA A 248 -0.02 0.60 -17.26
CA ALA A 248 0.23 0.48 -18.68
C ALA A 248 1.62 1.00 -19.06
N ALA A 249 2.03 2.17 -18.56
CA ALA A 249 3.36 2.74 -18.79
C ALA A 249 4.48 1.81 -18.29
N LEU A 250 4.34 1.24 -17.10
CA LEU A 250 5.31 0.30 -16.52
C LEU A 250 5.37 -1.04 -17.28
N ALA A 251 4.22 -1.55 -17.71
CA ALA A 251 4.13 -2.82 -18.45
C ALA A 251 4.65 -2.71 -19.88
N PHE A 252 4.53 -1.54 -20.51
CA PHE A 252 4.91 -1.31 -21.93
C PHE A 252 6.29 -0.73 -22.13
N GLY A 253 6.90 -0.13 -21.11
CA GLY A 253 8.09 0.73 -21.21
C GLY A 253 9.28 0.18 -22.02
N LYS A 254 9.33 -1.10 -22.34
CA LYS A 254 10.39 -1.72 -23.18
C LYS A 254 9.93 -2.67 -24.29
N LYS A 255 8.65 -3.07 -24.34
CA LYS A 255 8.09 -3.87 -25.45
C LYS A 255 6.67 -3.43 -25.74
N LYS A 256 6.45 -2.85 -26.93
CA LYS A 256 5.13 -2.45 -27.43
C LYS A 256 4.17 -3.65 -27.49
N ASN A 257 3.41 -3.89 -26.44
CA ASN A 257 2.28 -4.83 -26.50
C ASN A 257 0.98 -4.04 -26.69
N PRO A 258 0.45 -3.94 -27.91
CA PRO A 258 -0.69 -3.07 -28.21
C PRO A 258 -1.97 -3.45 -27.45
N ARG A 259 -2.11 -4.72 -27.03
CA ARG A 259 -3.31 -5.19 -26.31
C ARG A 259 -3.47 -4.57 -24.93
N ILE A 260 -2.37 -4.34 -24.20
CA ILE A 260 -2.42 -3.73 -22.88
C ILE A 260 -2.63 -2.21 -23.04
N ALA A 261 -1.97 -1.55 -24.06
CA ALA A 261 -2.27 -0.14 -24.37
C ALA A 261 -3.74 0.06 -24.70
N LEU A 262 -4.30 -0.83 -25.53
CA LEU A 262 -5.71 -0.80 -25.87
C LEU A 262 -6.60 -1.03 -24.63
N GLY A 263 -6.22 -1.97 -23.74
CA GLY A 263 -6.96 -2.21 -22.50
C GLY A 263 -6.91 -1.00 -21.55
N ALA A 264 -5.73 -0.39 -21.36
CA ALA A 264 -5.60 0.82 -20.56
C ALA A 264 -6.35 2.01 -21.18
N LEU A 265 -6.28 2.16 -22.50
CA LEU A 265 -7.06 3.18 -23.22
C LEU A 265 -8.56 2.94 -23.06
N ALA A 266 -9.03 1.69 -23.18
CA ALA A 266 -10.43 1.34 -22.97
C ALA A 266 -10.90 1.68 -21.55
N VAL A 267 -10.10 1.36 -20.51
CA VAL A 267 -10.39 1.75 -19.12
C VAL A 267 -10.46 3.27 -18.96
N CYS A 268 -9.51 4.01 -19.57
CA CYS A 268 -9.54 5.48 -19.56
C CYS A 268 -10.78 6.03 -20.25
N LEU A 269 -11.12 5.53 -21.42
CA LEU A 269 -12.30 6.01 -22.19
C LEU A 269 -13.60 5.67 -21.48
N ILE A 270 -13.73 4.46 -20.92
CA ILE A 270 -14.92 4.08 -20.12
C ILE A 270 -15.00 4.95 -18.88
N GLY A 271 -13.89 5.17 -18.17
CA GLY A 271 -13.85 6.03 -16.99
C GLY A 271 -14.24 7.47 -17.31
N LEU A 272 -13.72 8.05 -18.39
CA LEU A 272 -14.08 9.39 -18.85
C LEU A 272 -15.55 9.46 -19.30
N ALA A 273 -16.06 8.46 -20.01
CA ALA A 273 -17.46 8.39 -20.40
C ALA A 273 -18.38 8.34 -19.16
N LEU A 274 -18.04 7.49 -18.17
CA LEU A 274 -18.80 7.43 -16.93
C LEU A 274 -18.77 8.75 -16.16
N LEU A 275 -17.61 9.43 -16.08
CA LEU A 275 -17.52 10.77 -15.49
C LEU A 275 -18.45 11.77 -16.19
N PHE A 276 -18.49 11.74 -17.52
CA PHE A 276 -19.36 12.61 -18.32
C PHE A 276 -20.84 12.30 -18.10
N PHE A 277 -21.26 11.03 -18.21
CA PHE A 277 -22.66 10.62 -18.01
C PHE A 277 -23.15 10.85 -16.58
N LEU A 278 -22.28 10.68 -15.59
CA LEU A 278 -22.63 10.94 -14.19
C LEU A 278 -22.81 12.45 -13.89
N ASP A 279 -22.21 13.33 -14.68
CA ASP A 279 -22.35 14.79 -14.52
C ASP A 279 -23.69 15.32 -15.05
N GLU A 280 -24.25 14.71 -16.11
CA GLU A 280 -25.55 15.08 -16.68
C GLU A 280 -26.75 14.54 -15.89
N GLY A 281 -26.55 13.48 -15.10
CA GLY A 281 -27.60 12.89 -14.28
C GLY A 281 -27.78 13.62 -12.97
N LYS A 282 -28.91 14.32 -12.77
CA LYS A 282 -29.35 14.95 -11.50
C LYS A 282 -29.35 14.02 -10.26
N ALA A 283 -28.97 12.76 -10.41
CA ALA A 283 -28.83 11.77 -9.34
C ALA A 283 -27.63 12.00 -8.42
N LEU A 284 -26.73 12.93 -8.75
CA LEU A 284 -25.47 13.16 -8.02
C LEU A 284 -25.45 14.47 -7.21
N THR A 285 -26.58 15.13 -7.02
CA THR A 285 -26.70 16.14 -5.96
C THR A 285 -26.80 15.42 -4.61
N HIS A 286 -25.71 14.81 -4.18
CA HIS A 286 -25.59 14.41 -2.77
C HIS A 286 -25.55 15.68 -1.93
N LEU A 287 -26.64 15.96 -1.24
CA LEU A 287 -26.84 17.15 -0.38
C LEU A 287 -25.79 17.29 0.75
N GLY A 288 -24.89 16.30 0.89
CA GLY A 288 -23.85 16.28 1.89
C GLY A 288 -22.42 16.39 1.39
N ASP A 289 -22.18 16.35 0.08
CA ASP A 289 -20.83 16.46 -0.44
C ASP A 289 -20.47 17.93 -0.70
N LEU A 290 -19.33 18.38 -0.14
CA LEU A 290 -18.84 19.74 -0.38
C LEU A 290 -18.52 19.91 -1.86
N GLY A 291 -19.18 20.83 -2.53
CA GLY A 291 -18.92 21.12 -3.94
C GLY A 291 -17.47 21.52 -4.22
N PRO A 292 -16.97 21.36 -5.44
CA PRO A 292 -15.56 21.66 -5.79
C PRO A 292 -15.15 23.09 -5.43
N GLY A 293 -16.07 24.06 -5.51
CA GLY A 293 -15.82 25.47 -5.15
C GLY A 293 -15.53 25.65 -3.64
N ILE A 294 -16.27 24.92 -2.79
CA ILE A 294 -16.04 24.96 -1.33
C ILE A 294 -14.71 24.31 -0.98
N ARG A 295 -14.37 23.16 -1.53
CA ARG A 295 -13.09 22.48 -1.33
C ARG A 295 -11.91 23.37 -1.74
N LEU A 296 -12.03 24.10 -2.87
CA LEU A 296 -11.02 25.05 -3.30
C LEU A 296 -10.85 26.21 -2.30
N ASN A 297 -11.94 26.73 -1.75
CA ASN A 297 -11.87 27.78 -0.73
C ASN A 297 -11.22 27.25 0.56
N ILE A 298 -11.56 26.04 1.01
CA ILE A 298 -10.90 25.41 2.16
C ILE A 298 -9.38 25.29 1.92
N THR A 299 -8.98 24.85 0.71
CA THR A 299 -7.55 24.74 0.36
C THR A 299 -6.85 26.10 0.36
N LYS A 300 -7.50 27.17 -0.16
CA LYS A 300 -6.96 28.53 -0.12
C LYS A 300 -6.82 29.04 1.31
N ASP A 301 -7.81 28.79 2.16
CA ASP A 301 -7.77 29.18 3.57
C ASP A 301 -6.71 28.38 4.35
N SER A 302 -6.55 27.08 4.03
CA SER A 302 -5.47 26.25 4.56
C SER A 302 -4.09 26.80 4.22
N LEU A 303 -3.90 27.32 3.01
CA LEU A 303 -2.65 27.98 2.64
C LEU A 303 -2.37 29.23 3.47
N LYS A 304 -3.40 30.05 3.77
CA LYS A 304 -3.26 31.20 4.68
C LYS A 304 -2.86 30.74 6.10
N MET A 305 -3.47 29.64 6.59
CA MET A 305 -3.10 29.04 7.87
C MET A 305 -1.63 28.60 7.89
N PHE A 306 -1.20 27.88 6.84
CA PHE A 306 0.18 27.44 6.70
C PHE A 306 1.18 28.60 6.74
N LEU A 307 0.92 29.70 6.02
CA LEU A 307 1.81 30.86 5.96
C LEU A 307 2.03 31.53 7.34
N GLN A 308 1.15 31.33 8.31
CA GLN A 308 1.34 31.86 9.68
C GLN A 308 2.30 31.00 10.52
N ARG A 309 2.43 29.69 10.24
CA ARG A 309 3.34 28.78 10.93
C ARG A 309 4.04 27.83 9.96
N PRO A 310 4.89 28.33 9.05
CA PRO A 310 5.34 27.55 7.91
C PRO A 310 6.32 26.42 8.26
N LEU A 311 7.09 26.49 9.34
CA LEU A 311 8.13 25.50 9.64
C LEU A 311 7.59 24.25 10.34
N LEU A 312 6.92 24.44 11.48
CA LEU A 312 6.44 23.37 12.34
C LEU A 312 4.92 23.13 12.25
N GLY A 313 4.19 24.02 11.58
CA GLY A 313 2.73 23.97 11.53
C GLY A 313 2.04 24.32 12.85
N TRP A 314 0.76 24.00 12.92
CA TRP A 314 -0.12 24.28 14.06
C TRP A 314 -0.19 23.15 15.08
N GLY A 315 0.32 21.98 14.75
CA GLY A 315 0.26 20.75 15.54
C GLY A 315 -0.62 19.70 14.88
N LEU A 316 -0.20 18.45 15.00
CA LEU A 316 -0.92 17.31 14.43
C LEU A 316 -2.36 17.26 14.96
N GLY A 317 -3.36 17.05 14.08
CA GLY A 317 -4.79 16.95 14.40
C GLY A 317 -5.46 18.28 14.76
N THR A 318 -4.77 19.44 14.64
CA THR A 318 -5.33 20.73 15.10
C THR A 318 -6.09 21.50 14.02
N PHE A 319 -6.21 20.96 12.81
CA PHE A 319 -6.90 21.62 11.71
C PHE A 319 -8.32 22.08 12.11
N PRO A 320 -9.23 21.24 12.63
CA PRO A 320 -10.59 21.65 12.97
C PRO A 320 -10.66 22.72 14.07
N THR A 321 -9.65 22.76 14.94
CA THR A 321 -9.58 23.73 16.04
C THR A 321 -9.19 25.13 15.55
N VAL A 322 -8.29 25.19 14.54
CA VAL A 322 -7.70 26.45 14.07
C VAL A 322 -8.45 27.01 12.86
N TYR A 323 -8.94 26.15 11.97
CA TYR A 323 -9.57 26.49 10.70
C TYR A 323 -10.70 27.54 10.80
N PRO A 324 -11.60 27.53 11.82
CA PRO A 324 -12.68 28.51 11.92
C PRO A 324 -12.21 29.98 11.89
N ARG A 325 -10.96 30.27 12.29
CA ARG A 325 -10.36 31.62 12.27
C ARG A 325 -9.99 32.11 10.87
N TYR A 326 -9.84 31.18 9.92
CA TYR A 326 -9.36 31.44 8.56
C TYR A 326 -10.42 31.25 7.50
N ARG A 327 -11.56 30.65 7.86
CA ARG A 327 -12.66 30.35 6.96
C ARG A 327 -13.19 31.62 6.30
N SER A 328 -13.11 31.68 4.95
CA SER A 328 -13.47 32.83 4.14
C SER A 328 -14.91 32.82 3.61
N PHE A 329 -15.70 31.78 3.90
CA PHE A 329 -17.06 31.60 3.44
C PHE A 329 -18.01 31.09 4.52
N TYR A 330 -19.30 31.32 4.34
CA TYR A 330 -20.32 30.82 5.25
C TYR A 330 -20.75 29.40 4.90
N THR A 331 -20.90 28.56 5.90
CA THR A 331 -21.50 27.23 5.81
C THR A 331 -22.07 26.83 7.16
N ASN A 332 -23.17 26.05 7.14
CA ASN A 332 -23.74 25.44 8.34
C ASN A 332 -23.03 24.12 8.70
N LEU A 333 -22.10 23.64 7.86
CA LEU A 333 -21.36 22.42 8.10
C LEU A 333 -20.14 22.70 8.98
N PHE A 334 -19.86 21.80 9.89
CA PHE A 334 -18.58 21.77 10.58
C PHE A 334 -17.52 21.17 9.64
N ILE A 335 -16.45 21.93 9.39
CA ILE A 335 -15.35 21.51 8.53
C ILE A 335 -14.26 20.98 9.43
N ASN A 336 -14.19 19.66 9.53
CA ASN A 336 -13.22 18.94 10.34
C ASN A 336 -11.89 18.68 9.61
N GLU A 337 -11.90 18.65 8.26
CA GLU A 337 -10.74 18.30 7.47
C GLU A 337 -10.57 19.25 6.27
N ALA A 338 -9.34 19.35 5.76
CA ALA A 338 -9.01 20.23 4.63
C ALA A 338 -9.55 19.75 3.28
N HIS A 339 -10.09 18.52 3.18
CA HIS A 339 -10.41 17.84 1.91
C HIS A 339 -9.27 17.84 0.90
N ASN A 340 -8.06 17.84 1.41
CA ASN A 340 -6.79 17.71 0.70
C ASN A 340 -5.73 17.35 1.74
N ASP A 341 -5.31 16.07 1.78
CA ASP A 341 -4.36 15.56 2.78
C ASP A 341 -3.02 16.30 2.77
N TYR A 342 -2.58 16.79 1.59
CA TYR A 342 -1.33 17.54 1.48
C TYR A 342 -1.43 18.93 2.09
N ALA A 343 -2.55 19.62 1.85
CA ALA A 343 -2.80 20.92 2.45
C ALA A 343 -2.94 20.82 3.98
N GLN A 344 -3.61 19.78 4.45
CA GLN A 344 -3.74 19.50 5.89
C GLN A 344 -2.40 19.23 6.55
N LEU A 345 -1.58 18.36 5.94
CA LEU A 345 -0.23 18.08 6.42
C LEU A 345 0.65 19.34 6.50
N LEU A 346 0.58 20.21 5.48
CA LEU A 346 1.29 21.49 5.50
C LEU A 346 0.83 22.38 6.65
N VAL A 347 -0.47 22.45 6.92
CA VAL A 347 -1.02 23.24 8.04
C VAL A 347 -0.57 22.68 9.38
N GLU A 348 -0.64 21.37 9.57
CA GLU A 348 -0.43 20.74 10.87
C GLU A 348 1.05 20.51 11.19
N MET A 349 1.85 20.13 10.19
CA MET A 349 3.26 19.71 10.36
C MET A 349 4.27 20.64 9.68
N GLY A 350 3.80 21.65 8.95
CA GLY A 350 4.65 22.63 8.27
C GLY A 350 5.54 22.04 7.17
N LEU A 351 6.50 22.82 6.72
CA LEU A 351 7.48 22.42 5.70
C LEU A 351 8.35 21.23 6.14
N LEU A 352 8.66 21.13 7.43
CA LEU A 352 9.47 20.01 7.92
C LEU A 352 8.73 18.69 7.80
N GLY A 353 7.46 18.64 8.21
CA GLY A 353 6.63 17.45 8.07
C GLY A 353 6.36 17.11 6.61
N PHE A 354 6.09 18.13 5.79
CA PHE A 354 5.88 17.95 4.36
C PHE A 354 7.15 17.44 3.64
N GLY A 355 8.32 17.96 3.99
CA GLY A 355 9.61 17.49 3.46
C GLY A 355 9.89 16.03 3.83
N LEU A 356 9.58 15.62 5.07
CA LEU A 356 9.71 14.23 5.51
C LEU A 356 8.74 13.30 4.77
N MET A 357 7.51 13.76 4.51
CA MET A 357 6.55 13.02 3.69
C MET A 357 7.07 12.87 2.25
N ILE A 358 7.57 13.93 1.62
CA ILE A 358 8.18 13.84 0.28
C ILE A 358 9.33 12.83 0.27
N TRP A 359 10.22 12.88 1.26
CA TRP A 359 11.31 11.90 1.37
C TRP A 359 10.78 10.47 1.52
N PHE A 360 9.77 10.25 2.37
CA PHE A 360 9.11 8.95 2.51
C PHE A 360 8.57 8.44 1.16
N LEU A 361 7.87 9.29 0.41
CA LEU A 361 7.32 8.95 -0.90
C LEU A 361 8.42 8.68 -1.94
N VAL A 362 9.48 9.47 -1.98
CA VAL A 362 10.64 9.23 -2.87
C VAL A 362 11.21 7.84 -2.60
N ARG A 363 11.44 7.49 -1.31
CA ARG A 363 11.93 6.15 -0.95
C ARG A 363 10.94 5.05 -1.31
N LEU A 364 9.63 5.28 -1.13
CA LEU A 364 8.58 4.35 -1.52
C LEU A 364 8.65 4.01 -3.01
N PHE A 365 8.72 5.02 -3.87
CA PHE A 365 8.78 4.82 -5.32
C PHE A 365 10.13 4.27 -5.80
N GLU A 366 11.23 4.72 -5.22
CA GLU A 366 12.58 4.22 -5.53
C GLU A 366 12.70 2.71 -5.30
N TYR A 367 12.16 2.20 -4.18
CA TYR A 367 12.28 0.81 -3.79
C TYR A 367 11.10 -0.06 -4.23
N GLY A 368 9.92 0.53 -4.42
CA GLY A 368 8.72 -0.18 -4.81
C GLY A 368 8.61 -0.47 -6.31
N LEU A 369 9.35 0.27 -7.15
CA LEU A 369 9.34 0.04 -8.60
C LEU A 369 10.11 -1.23 -8.96
N PRO A 370 9.48 -2.21 -9.63
CA PRO A 370 10.15 -3.44 -10.00
C PRO A 370 11.20 -3.18 -11.10
N PRO A 371 12.42 -3.75 -10.98
CA PRO A 371 13.40 -3.66 -12.04
C PRO A 371 12.93 -4.47 -13.25
N SER A 372 12.54 -3.80 -14.33
CA SER A 372 12.00 -4.38 -15.57
C SER A 372 10.69 -5.18 -15.34
N ARG A 373 10.48 -6.26 -16.11
CA ARG A 373 9.26 -7.09 -16.10
C ARG A 373 9.29 -8.25 -15.09
N ARG A 374 10.07 -8.19 -14.03
CA ARG A 374 10.16 -9.28 -13.02
C ARG A 374 8.82 -9.55 -12.32
N TRP A 375 7.96 -8.55 -12.21
CA TRP A 375 6.62 -8.69 -11.62
C TRP A 375 5.74 -9.73 -12.33
N GLU A 376 6.00 -10.01 -13.62
CA GLU A 376 5.23 -10.99 -14.38
C GLU A 376 5.46 -12.44 -13.90
N PHE A 377 6.63 -12.73 -13.35
CA PHE A 377 7.10 -14.08 -13.05
C PHE A 377 7.50 -14.30 -11.58
N GLN A 378 7.55 -13.25 -10.77
CA GLN A 378 8.00 -13.33 -9.38
C GLN A 378 6.96 -12.68 -8.45
N TRP A 379 6.48 -13.46 -7.48
CA TRP A 379 5.46 -13.03 -6.53
C TRP A 379 5.84 -11.77 -5.76
N ASP A 380 7.10 -11.68 -5.33
CA ASP A 380 7.57 -10.53 -4.55
C ASP A 380 7.42 -9.22 -5.33
N TRP A 381 7.85 -9.22 -6.60
CA TRP A 381 7.75 -8.05 -7.45
C TRP A 381 6.32 -7.74 -7.91
N ALA A 382 5.50 -8.78 -8.11
CA ALA A 382 4.10 -8.59 -8.46
C ALA A 382 3.34 -7.92 -7.33
N LEU A 383 3.56 -8.36 -6.08
CA LEU A 383 2.90 -7.78 -4.92
C LEU A 383 3.46 -6.42 -4.55
N SER A 384 4.79 -6.17 -4.72
CA SER A 384 5.34 -4.82 -4.58
C SER A 384 4.74 -3.85 -5.60
N LEU A 385 4.59 -4.26 -6.87
CA LEU A 385 3.94 -3.43 -7.89
C LEU A 385 2.46 -3.18 -7.55
N ALA A 386 1.73 -4.21 -7.15
CA ALA A 386 0.31 -4.07 -6.77
C ALA A 386 0.15 -3.09 -5.59
N ALA A 387 0.96 -3.24 -4.56
CA ALA A 387 0.98 -2.35 -3.40
C ALA A 387 1.35 -0.91 -3.79
N LEU A 388 2.36 -0.73 -4.64
CA LEU A 388 2.76 0.60 -5.12
C LEU A 388 1.65 1.27 -5.94
N LEU A 389 0.95 0.52 -6.80
CA LEU A 389 -0.21 1.03 -7.53
C LEU A 389 -1.33 1.43 -6.57
N GLY A 390 -1.62 0.61 -5.54
CA GLY A 390 -2.60 0.95 -4.51
C GLY A 390 -2.23 2.24 -3.77
N CYS A 391 -0.96 2.38 -3.35
CA CYS A 391 -0.46 3.63 -2.76
C CYS A 391 -0.60 4.81 -3.71
N THR A 392 -0.32 4.62 -5.00
CA THR A 392 -0.43 5.70 -6.00
C THR A 392 -1.88 6.18 -6.14
N GLY A 393 -2.87 5.27 -6.15
CA GLY A 393 -4.29 5.64 -6.25
C GLY A 393 -4.70 6.56 -5.10
N ILE A 394 -4.48 6.11 -3.87
CA ILE A 394 -4.88 6.91 -2.70
C ILE A 394 -4.14 8.24 -2.63
N LEU A 395 -2.86 8.31 -3.04
CA LEU A 395 -2.09 9.54 -3.10
C LEU A 395 -2.64 10.53 -4.13
N ILE A 396 -3.15 10.06 -5.27
CA ILE A 396 -3.85 10.91 -6.25
C ILE A 396 -5.20 11.38 -5.68
N HIS A 397 -5.96 10.49 -5.04
CA HIS A 397 -7.24 10.85 -4.42
C HIS A 397 -7.08 11.88 -3.30
N SER A 398 -5.99 11.84 -2.56
CA SER A 398 -5.65 12.77 -1.47
C SER A 398 -5.49 14.24 -1.90
N PHE A 399 -5.40 14.55 -3.20
CA PHE A 399 -5.46 15.93 -3.68
C PHE A 399 -6.86 16.56 -3.58
N VAL A 400 -7.91 15.76 -3.54
CA VAL A 400 -9.30 16.21 -3.59
C VAL A 400 -10.17 15.69 -2.46
N ASP A 401 -9.60 14.88 -1.56
CA ASP A 401 -10.28 14.34 -0.39
C ASP A 401 -9.29 14.11 0.77
N PHE A 402 -9.78 13.63 1.94
CA PHE A 402 -9.02 13.41 3.17
C PHE A 402 -8.97 11.90 3.56
N ASN A 403 -8.71 11.05 2.57
CA ASN A 403 -8.72 9.60 2.76
C ASN A 403 -7.70 9.09 3.79
N LEU A 404 -6.56 9.77 3.94
CA LEU A 404 -5.51 9.40 4.90
C LEU A 404 -5.82 9.88 6.33
N GLN A 405 -6.88 10.66 6.52
CA GLN A 405 -7.42 10.98 7.86
C GLN A 405 -8.39 9.90 8.37
N ILE A 406 -8.77 8.93 7.51
CA ILE A 406 -9.59 7.79 7.90
C ILE A 406 -8.68 6.66 8.38
N PRO A 407 -8.75 6.26 9.67
CA PRO A 407 -7.77 5.34 10.26
C PRO A 407 -7.61 4.02 9.52
N ALA A 408 -8.71 3.42 9.06
CA ALA A 408 -8.65 2.17 8.29
C ALA A 408 -7.92 2.35 6.95
N ASN A 409 -8.17 3.45 6.23
CA ASN A 409 -7.53 3.72 4.95
C ASN A 409 -6.04 4.03 5.13
N ALA A 410 -5.70 4.85 6.12
CA ALA A 410 -4.31 5.12 6.49
C ALA A 410 -3.56 3.84 6.85
N ALA A 411 -4.16 2.96 7.66
CA ALA A 411 -3.54 1.69 8.03
C ALA A 411 -3.28 0.78 6.82
N VAL A 412 -4.25 0.66 5.90
CA VAL A 412 -4.06 -0.09 4.65
C VAL A 412 -2.95 0.54 3.81
N PHE A 413 -2.93 1.87 3.67
CA PHE A 413 -1.86 2.59 2.97
C PHE A 413 -0.49 2.28 3.56
N TYR A 414 -0.30 2.40 4.88
CA TYR A 414 0.98 2.13 5.52
C TYR A 414 1.39 0.65 5.45
N ALA A 415 0.43 -0.29 5.52
CA ALA A 415 0.71 -1.70 5.27
C ALA A 415 1.19 -1.95 3.83
N LEU A 416 0.54 -1.34 2.83
CA LEU A 416 0.95 -1.42 1.44
C LEU A 416 2.31 -0.75 1.19
N CYS A 417 2.63 0.37 1.87
CA CYS A 417 3.96 0.98 1.83
C CYS A 417 5.04 0.02 2.31
N GLY A 418 4.79 -0.68 3.43
CA GLY A 418 5.69 -1.70 3.95
C GLY A 418 5.92 -2.84 2.95
N LEU A 419 4.87 -3.29 2.27
CA LEU A 419 4.98 -4.33 1.23
C LEU A 419 5.68 -3.85 -0.04
N ALA A 420 5.34 -2.64 -0.51
CA ALA A 420 5.86 -2.11 -1.75
C ALA A 420 7.37 -1.91 -1.72
N ALA A 421 7.89 -1.31 -0.64
CA ALA A 421 9.30 -0.97 -0.52
C ALA A 421 10.17 -2.08 0.10
N SER A 422 9.60 -3.23 0.48
CA SER A 422 10.38 -4.40 0.91
C SER A 422 11.07 -5.02 -0.29
N GLN A 423 12.39 -4.96 -0.33
CA GLN A 423 13.15 -5.61 -1.39
C GLN A 423 13.10 -7.14 -1.26
N PRO A 424 12.85 -7.87 -2.36
CA PRO A 424 13.04 -9.31 -2.37
C PRO A 424 14.49 -9.63 -2.04
N LEU A 425 14.70 -10.64 -1.20
CA LEU A 425 16.05 -11.15 -0.92
C LEU A 425 16.72 -11.51 -2.24
N GLN A 426 17.73 -10.74 -2.63
CA GLN A 426 18.46 -10.99 -3.87
C GLN A 426 19.10 -12.37 -3.82
N THR A 427 18.66 -13.26 -4.69
CA THR A 427 19.39 -14.51 -4.92
C THR A 427 20.67 -14.16 -5.68
N PRO A 428 21.86 -14.55 -5.17
CA PRO A 428 23.09 -14.36 -5.92
C PRO A 428 22.93 -14.97 -7.33
N SER A 429 23.15 -14.14 -8.33
CA SER A 429 23.08 -14.56 -9.74
C SER A 429 24.12 -15.66 -9.98
N ARG A 430 23.70 -16.84 -10.45
CA ARG A 430 24.58 -17.96 -10.87
C ARG A 430 25.50 -17.64 -12.05
N ARG A 431 25.65 -16.38 -12.42
CA ARG A 431 26.44 -15.96 -13.61
C ARG A 431 27.96 -15.95 -13.39
N GLY A 432 28.47 -16.37 -12.21
CA GLY A 432 29.91 -16.39 -11.91
C GLY A 432 30.58 -17.77 -11.96
N GLN A 433 29.85 -18.85 -12.25
CA GLN A 433 30.43 -20.21 -12.23
C GLN A 433 30.36 -20.91 -13.58
N SER A 434 30.75 -20.26 -14.65
CA SER A 434 31.04 -20.97 -15.90
C SER A 434 32.22 -20.30 -16.57
N ARG A 435 33.33 -20.95 -16.45
CA ARG A 435 34.54 -21.01 -17.25
C ARG A 435 35.78 -20.84 -16.41
N SER A 436 36.17 -21.88 -15.73
CA SER A 436 37.60 -22.19 -15.54
C SER A 436 38.12 -22.59 -16.93
N PRO A 437 39.16 -21.95 -17.44
CA PRO A 437 39.82 -22.44 -18.66
C PRO A 437 40.57 -23.70 -18.25
N ASN A 438 40.19 -24.81 -18.85
CA ASN A 438 40.93 -26.06 -18.75
C ASN A 438 42.24 -25.90 -19.56
N ASN A 439 43.28 -25.35 -18.95
CA ASN A 439 44.65 -25.44 -19.46
C ASN A 439 45.27 -26.74 -18.97
N GLY A 440 45.30 -27.73 -19.80
CA GLY A 440 45.94 -28.98 -19.60
C GLY A 440 46.37 -29.59 -20.93
N SER A 441 47.29 -28.89 -21.62
CA SER A 441 48.08 -29.53 -22.72
C SER A 441 49.14 -30.44 -22.06
N VAL A 442 48.89 -31.73 -22.07
CA VAL A 442 49.95 -32.75 -21.85
C VAL A 442 50.27 -33.32 -23.19
N SER A 443 51.40 -32.91 -23.74
CA SER A 443 52.12 -33.55 -24.80
C SER A 443 52.57 -34.94 -24.33
N ARG A 444 52.22 -36.01 -25.01
CA ARG A 444 52.93 -37.31 -24.98
C ARG A 444 53.26 -37.76 -26.40
N SER A 445 54.56 -37.84 -26.60
CA SER A 445 55.28 -38.42 -27.68
C SER A 445 54.87 -39.85 -27.97
N SER A 446 54.76 -40.18 -29.29
CA SER A 446 54.77 -41.54 -29.82
C SER A 446 56.07 -42.30 -29.52
N PRO A 447 56.02 -43.61 -29.53
CA PRO A 447 56.82 -44.29 -30.56
C PRO A 447 56.05 -45.32 -31.43
N ALA A 448 56.65 -45.53 -32.62
CA ALA A 448 56.26 -46.39 -33.70
C ALA A 448 56.34 -47.88 -33.34
N GLY A 449 55.58 -48.68 -34.06
CA GLY A 449 55.70 -50.14 -34.12
C GLY A 449 54.58 -50.81 -34.86
N ASN A 450 54.80 -51.03 -36.11
CA ASN A 450 54.52 -52.18 -37.02
C ASN A 450 53.48 -53.26 -36.67
N GLY A 451 52.76 -53.65 -37.73
CA GLY A 451 52.20 -55.01 -37.93
C GLY A 451 50.70 -54.98 -38.28
N ASP A 452 50.31 -54.96 -39.49
CA ASP A 452 50.00 -55.98 -40.45
C ASP A 452 48.82 -56.91 -40.12
N TRP A 453 48.06 -57.17 -41.20
CA TRP A 453 47.15 -58.27 -41.55
C TRP A 453 45.63 -58.11 -41.25
N LEU A 454 44.92 -57.88 -42.35
CA LEU A 454 43.98 -58.76 -43.08
C LEU A 454 42.68 -59.20 -42.37
N GLU A 455 41.64 -58.94 -43.07
CA GLU A 455 40.55 -59.73 -43.66
C GLU A 455 39.17 -59.76 -42.98
N ARG A 456 38.24 -59.34 -43.81
CA ARG A 456 36.95 -59.98 -44.27
C ARG A 456 35.76 -60.00 -43.31
N SER A 457 34.76 -59.37 -43.91
CA SER A 457 33.37 -59.83 -44.15
C SER A 457 32.55 -60.39 -42.97
N VAL A 458 31.39 -59.86 -42.73
CA VAL A 458 30.09 -60.00 -43.38
C VAL A 458 29.24 -58.80 -43.08
#